data_d79611387b2e10f5bb7596d32786e40b
#
_entry.id   d79611387b2e10f5bb7596d32786e40b
#
_cell.length_a   1.000
_cell.length_b   1.000
_cell.length_c   1.000
_cell.angle_alpha   90.00
_cell.angle_beta   90.00
_cell.angle_gamma   90.00
#
_symmetry.space_group_name_H-M   'P 1'
#
loop_
_entity.id
_entity.type
_entity.pdbx_description
1 polymer ?
#
loop_
_entity_poly.entity_id
_entity_poly.type
_entity_poly.pdbx_seq_one_letter_code
_entity_poly.pdbx_strand_id
1 'polypeptide(L)'
;MQSVIKFLTTRLKLKVNEQKSAVAQPWDRKFLGFTFTSGKEPVRIAVHESRVKRLKDKIRVLTRKMRGNKMTDSIRKFIMPITRGWANYFSIAEARSVFGHLDGWIRRKIRGVLWRQWKKPRTRCKQLMALGVKENTANKHAYSSKGPWRMAKSYGMHKAISNSEIESMGYIPMMTLVCVRS
;
A
#
# COMPACT_ATOMS: atom_id res chain seq x y z
N MET A 1 -13.10 -7.32 -34.40
CA MET A 1 -11.62 -7.22 -34.42
C MET A 1 -11.08 -7.15 -35.86
N GLN A 2 -11.42 -8.11 -36.74
CA GLN A 2 -10.88 -8.17 -38.11
C GLN A 2 -11.17 -6.91 -38.94
N SER A 3 -12.39 -6.35 -38.90
CA SER A 3 -12.74 -5.10 -39.60
C SER A 3 -11.87 -3.90 -39.16
N VAL A 4 -11.55 -3.79 -37.88
CA VAL A 4 -10.67 -2.73 -37.34
C VAL A 4 -9.23 -2.94 -37.81
N ILE A 5 -8.75 -4.19 -37.79
CA ILE A 5 -7.40 -4.52 -38.28
C ILE A 5 -7.31 -4.19 -39.77
N LYS A 6 -8.31 -4.59 -40.56
CA LYS A 6 -8.37 -4.29 -42.00
C LYS A 6 -8.33 -2.78 -42.25
N PHE A 7 -9.12 -1.99 -41.52
CA PHE A 7 -9.12 -0.53 -41.64
C PHE A 7 -7.75 0.08 -41.31
N LEU A 8 -7.15 -0.34 -40.19
CA LEU A 8 -5.84 0.18 -39.73
C LEU A 8 -4.71 -0.16 -40.73
N THR A 9 -4.75 -1.38 -41.29
CA THR A 9 -3.69 -1.80 -42.23
C THR A 9 -3.89 -1.26 -43.65
N THR A 10 -5.14 -1.22 -44.17
CA THR A 10 -5.40 -0.77 -45.54
C THR A 10 -5.49 0.74 -45.67
N ARG A 11 -6.18 1.43 -44.75
CA ARG A 11 -6.40 2.87 -44.83
C ARG A 11 -5.30 3.69 -44.18
N LEU A 12 -4.89 3.29 -42.96
CA LEU A 12 -3.88 4.04 -42.19
C LEU A 12 -2.46 3.49 -42.35
N LYS A 13 -2.28 2.38 -43.09
CA LYS A 13 -0.98 1.70 -43.30
C LYS A 13 -0.24 1.41 -42.02
N LEU A 14 -0.96 1.18 -40.90
CA LEU A 14 -0.40 0.88 -39.61
C LEU A 14 -0.26 -0.63 -39.41
N LYS A 15 0.87 -1.07 -38.84
CA LYS A 15 1.10 -2.46 -38.45
C LYS A 15 0.44 -2.76 -37.12
N VAL A 16 -0.56 -3.64 -37.10
CA VAL A 16 -1.26 -4.06 -35.88
C VAL A 16 -0.50 -5.20 -35.23
N ASN A 17 -0.25 -5.09 -33.91
CA ASN A 17 0.30 -6.18 -33.12
C ASN A 17 -0.85 -7.07 -32.59
N GLU A 18 -1.14 -8.16 -33.29
CA GLU A 18 -2.27 -9.05 -32.98
C GLU A 18 -2.15 -9.70 -31.59
N GLN A 19 -0.92 -9.99 -31.12
CA GLN A 19 -0.70 -10.57 -29.79
C GLN A 19 -1.06 -9.62 -28.64
N LYS A 20 -0.97 -8.30 -28.88
CA LYS A 20 -1.28 -7.26 -27.87
C LYS A 20 -2.65 -6.63 -28.08
N SER A 21 -3.29 -6.89 -29.22
CA SER A 21 -4.58 -6.32 -29.58
C SER A 21 -5.69 -7.35 -29.35
N ALA A 22 -6.73 -6.97 -28.65
CA ALA A 22 -7.91 -7.82 -28.45
C ALA A 22 -9.14 -6.96 -28.16
N VAL A 23 -10.31 -7.48 -28.53
CA VAL A 23 -11.62 -6.96 -28.13
C VAL A 23 -12.13 -7.83 -27.00
N ALA A 24 -12.46 -7.23 -25.87
CA ALA A 24 -13.02 -7.91 -24.71
C ALA A 24 -13.88 -6.93 -23.90
N GLN A 25 -14.58 -7.43 -22.90
CA GLN A 25 -15.36 -6.59 -22.00
C GLN A 25 -14.45 -5.64 -21.23
N PRO A 26 -14.89 -4.42 -20.93
CA PRO A 26 -14.07 -3.40 -20.25
C PRO A 26 -13.48 -3.86 -18.89
N TRP A 27 -14.21 -4.69 -18.14
CA TRP A 27 -13.76 -5.22 -16.84
C TRP A 27 -12.74 -6.36 -16.95
N ASP A 28 -12.66 -7.05 -18.09
CA ASP A 28 -11.68 -8.12 -18.33
C ASP A 28 -10.32 -7.57 -18.77
N ARG A 29 -10.27 -6.28 -19.07
CA ARG A 29 -9.06 -5.63 -19.57
C ARG A 29 -8.59 -4.52 -18.64
N LYS A 30 -7.27 -4.39 -18.59
CA LYS A 30 -6.63 -3.24 -17.93
C LYS A 30 -6.22 -2.21 -18.98
N PHE A 31 -6.51 -0.95 -18.71
CA PHE A 31 -6.01 0.17 -19.49
C PHE A 31 -5.30 1.15 -18.55
N LEU A 32 -4.00 1.41 -18.79
CA LEU A 32 -3.15 2.26 -17.95
C LEU A 32 -3.11 1.87 -16.45
N GLY A 33 -3.53 0.67 -16.11
CA GLY A 33 -3.61 0.19 -14.72
C GLY A 33 -4.97 0.35 -14.06
N PHE A 34 -5.93 0.88 -14.77
CA PHE A 34 -7.35 0.92 -14.40
C PHE A 34 -8.11 -0.27 -15.00
N THR A 35 -9.26 -0.53 -14.44
CA THR A 35 -10.29 -1.44 -14.93
C THR A 35 -11.65 -0.88 -14.56
N PHE A 36 -12.72 -1.52 -15.01
CA PHE A 36 -14.09 -1.15 -14.64
C PHE A 36 -14.67 -2.19 -13.70
N THR A 37 -15.64 -1.80 -12.88
CA THR A 37 -16.40 -2.74 -12.05
C THR A 37 -17.37 -3.52 -12.94
N SER A 38 -17.44 -4.87 -12.77
CA SER A 38 -18.41 -5.70 -13.45
C SER A 38 -19.66 -5.90 -12.60
N GLY A 39 -20.84 -6.05 -13.24
CA GLY A 39 -22.10 -6.43 -12.59
C GLY A 39 -22.65 -5.43 -11.56
N LYS A 40 -22.13 -4.19 -11.52
CA LYS A 40 -22.61 -3.12 -10.65
C LYS A 40 -22.92 -1.89 -11.46
N GLU A 41 -24.12 -1.36 -11.32
CA GLU A 41 -24.46 -0.05 -11.84
C GLU A 41 -24.50 0.98 -10.69
N PRO A 42 -23.98 2.19 -10.91
CA PRO A 42 -23.24 2.63 -12.10
C PRO A 42 -21.87 1.97 -12.24
N VAL A 43 -21.41 1.78 -13.47
CA VAL A 43 -20.07 1.28 -13.79
C VAL A 43 -19.04 2.29 -13.26
N ARG A 44 -18.07 1.81 -12.48
CA ARG A 44 -17.07 2.67 -11.83
C ARG A 44 -15.66 2.35 -12.29
N ILE A 45 -14.82 3.38 -12.33
CA ILE A 45 -13.38 3.20 -12.60
C ILE A 45 -12.71 2.61 -11.33
N ALA A 46 -12.07 1.48 -11.48
CA ALA A 46 -11.38 0.78 -10.40
C ALA A 46 -9.87 0.65 -10.69
N VAL A 47 -9.09 0.45 -9.64
CA VAL A 47 -7.66 0.13 -9.78
C VAL A 47 -7.49 -1.35 -10.04
N HIS A 48 -6.79 -1.70 -11.11
CA HIS A 48 -6.53 -3.10 -11.45
C HIS A 48 -5.61 -3.76 -10.40
N GLU A 49 -5.95 -4.98 -9.98
CA GLU A 49 -5.29 -5.71 -8.89
C GLU A 49 -3.76 -5.83 -9.06
N SER A 50 -3.29 -6.01 -10.30
CA SER A 50 -1.85 -6.08 -10.59
C SER A 50 -1.08 -4.83 -10.15
N ARG A 51 -1.72 -3.65 -10.13
CA ARG A 51 -1.10 -2.40 -9.67
C ARG A 51 -0.99 -2.36 -8.16
N VAL A 52 -2.02 -2.83 -7.46
CA VAL A 52 -2.02 -3.00 -6.01
C VAL A 52 -0.91 -3.97 -5.59
N LYS A 53 -0.81 -5.12 -6.26
CA LYS A 53 0.25 -6.12 -6.03
C LYS A 53 1.64 -5.50 -6.21
N ARG A 54 1.87 -4.82 -7.34
CA ARG A 54 3.14 -4.15 -7.65
C ARG A 54 3.53 -3.10 -6.61
N LEU A 55 2.57 -2.28 -6.12
CA LEU A 55 2.81 -1.33 -5.04
C LEU A 55 3.25 -2.05 -3.76
N LYS A 56 2.51 -3.09 -3.35
CA LYS A 56 2.84 -3.91 -2.17
C LYS A 56 4.23 -4.51 -2.27
N ASP A 57 4.63 -5.02 -3.44
CA ASP A 57 5.96 -5.61 -3.65
C ASP A 57 7.06 -4.54 -3.53
N LYS A 58 6.86 -3.38 -4.14
CA LYS A 58 7.80 -2.25 -4.02
C LYS A 58 7.98 -1.82 -2.56
N ILE A 59 6.89 -1.67 -1.82
CA ILE A 59 6.94 -1.32 -0.38
C ILE A 59 7.61 -2.44 0.43
N ARG A 60 7.41 -3.73 0.11
CA ARG A 60 8.12 -4.85 0.77
C ARG A 60 9.63 -4.72 0.62
N VAL A 61 10.13 -4.42 -0.57
CA VAL A 61 11.56 -4.21 -0.82
C VAL A 61 12.09 -3.02 -0.02
N LEU A 62 11.39 -1.89 -0.04
CA LEU A 62 11.80 -0.68 0.66
C LEU A 62 11.83 -0.86 2.18
N THR A 63 10.82 -1.52 2.74
CA THR A 63 10.78 -1.77 4.19
C THR A 63 11.90 -2.68 4.70
N ARG A 64 12.57 -3.45 3.82
CA ARG A 64 13.80 -4.17 4.17
C ARG A 64 14.97 -3.20 4.35
N LYS A 65 15.07 -2.16 3.53
CA LYS A 65 16.12 -1.13 3.60
C LYS A 65 15.98 -0.19 4.82
N MET A 66 14.80 -0.13 5.43
CA MET A 66 14.52 0.75 6.58
C MET A 66 15.07 0.22 7.93
N ARG A 67 15.58 -1.00 7.99
CA ARG A 67 15.92 -1.68 9.26
C ARG A 67 16.98 -1.00 10.13
N GLY A 68 17.93 -0.29 9.53
CA GLY A 68 19.02 0.38 10.24
C GLY A 68 18.86 1.88 10.39
N ASN A 69 17.81 2.47 9.86
CA ASN A 69 17.66 3.91 9.76
C ASN A 69 16.60 4.45 10.73
N LYS A 70 16.67 5.76 11.01
CA LYS A 70 15.61 6.49 11.71
C LYS A 70 14.28 6.31 10.96
N MET A 71 13.20 6.00 11.69
CA MET A 71 11.92 5.68 11.05
C MET A 71 11.32 6.89 10.32
N THR A 72 11.39 8.08 10.92
CA THR A 72 10.94 9.34 10.31
C THR A 72 11.58 9.59 8.95
N ASP A 73 12.90 9.49 8.88
CA ASP A 73 13.66 9.73 7.64
C ASP A 73 13.35 8.65 6.60
N SER A 74 13.22 7.41 7.06
CA SER A 74 12.88 6.27 6.21
C SER A 74 11.48 6.39 5.59
N ILE A 75 10.49 6.83 6.36
CA ILE A 75 9.13 7.07 5.86
C ILE A 75 9.16 8.18 4.81
N ARG A 76 9.78 9.31 5.11
CA ARG A 76 9.88 10.46 4.19
C ARG A 76 10.63 10.12 2.91
N LYS A 77 11.76 9.42 3.02
CA LYS A 77 12.63 9.10 1.88
C LYS A 77 12.11 7.96 1.01
N PHE A 78 11.53 6.92 1.60
CA PHE A 78 11.22 5.68 0.87
C PHE A 78 9.73 5.45 0.66
N ILE A 79 8.87 5.75 1.65
CA ILE A 79 7.44 5.43 1.57
C ILE A 79 6.66 6.56 0.93
N MET A 80 6.82 7.79 1.42
CA MET A 80 6.02 8.94 1.00
C MET A 80 6.10 9.26 -0.51
N PRO A 81 7.25 9.26 -1.17
CA PRO A 81 7.29 9.58 -2.60
C PRO A 81 6.47 8.59 -3.44
N ILE A 82 6.47 7.31 -3.04
CA ILE A 82 5.78 6.25 -3.77
C ILE A 82 4.28 6.28 -3.50
N THR A 83 3.87 6.41 -2.22
CA THR A 83 2.46 6.45 -1.85
C THR A 83 1.78 7.70 -2.39
N ARG A 84 2.46 8.86 -2.35
CA ARG A 84 1.96 10.12 -2.93
C ARG A 84 1.80 10.02 -4.44
N GLY A 85 2.83 9.54 -5.15
CA GLY A 85 2.76 9.38 -6.61
C GLY A 85 1.67 8.39 -7.02
N TRP A 86 1.50 7.29 -6.27
CA TRP A 86 0.48 6.28 -6.53
C TRP A 86 -0.93 6.82 -6.23
N ALA A 87 -1.13 7.51 -5.12
CA ALA A 87 -2.40 8.14 -4.76
C ALA A 87 -2.81 9.20 -5.79
N ASN A 88 -1.87 10.04 -6.22
CA ASN A 88 -2.10 11.06 -7.24
C ASN A 88 -2.52 10.46 -8.59
N TYR A 89 -1.83 9.39 -9.02
CA TYR A 89 -2.11 8.73 -10.29
C TYR A 89 -3.50 8.05 -10.30
N PHE A 90 -3.86 7.39 -9.20
CA PHE A 90 -5.12 6.67 -9.09
C PHE A 90 -6.25 7.47 -8.43
N SER A 91 -6.10 8.79 -8.25
CA SER A 91 -7.11 9.66 -7.62
C SER A 91 -8.44 9.68 -8.37
N ILE A 92 -8.42 9.48 -9.71
CA ILE A 92 -9.62 9.40 -10.55
C ILE A 92 -10.43 8.11 -10.37
N ALA A 93 -9.82 7.08 -9.76
CA ALA A 93 -10.53 5.83 -9.48
C ALA A 93 -11.40 5.97 -8.23
N GLU A 94 -12.62 5.45 -8.29
CA GLU A 94 -13.51 5.35 -7.13
C GLU A 94 -13.07 4.22 -6.18
N ALA A 95 -11.82 4.28 -5.74
CA ALA A 95 -11.12 3.21 -5.05
C ALA A 95 -10.85 3.53 -3.56
N ARG A 96 -11.73 4.30 -2.89
CA ARG A 96 -11.55 4.69 -1.47
C ARG A 96 -11.27 3.49 -0.56
N SER A 97 -11.97 2.38 -0.75
CA SER A 97 -11.72 1.14 0.01
C SER A 97 -10.33 0.57 -0.24
N VAL A 98 -9.83 0.61 -1.46
CA VAL A 98 -8.48 0.16 -1.83
C VAL A 98 -7.42 1.01 -1.14
N PHE A 99 -7.57 2.34 -1.13
CA PHE A 99 -6.67 3.26 -0.42
C PHE A 99 -6.65 2.99 1.09
N GLY A 100 -7.83 2.85 1.72
CA GLY A 100 -7.93 2.53 3.15
C GLY A 100 -7.28 1.20 3.53
N HIS A 101 -7.48 0.16 2.73
CA HIS A 101 -6.82 -1.14 2.92
C HIS A 101 -5.29 -1.05 2.74
N LEU A 102 -4.81 -0.29 1.77
CA LEU A 102 -3.39 -0.08 1.55
C LEU A 102 -2.76 0.72 2.70
N ASP A 103 -3.41 1.77 3.18
CA ASP A 103 -2.95 2.56 4.33
C ASP A 103 -2.83 1.69 5.58
N GLY A 104 -3.85 0.88 5.88
CA GLY A 104 -3.82 -0.07 6.99
C GLY A 104 -2.68 -1.08 6.85
N TRP A 105 -2.45 -1.60 5.64
CA TRP A 105 -1.37 -2.54 5.36
C TRP A 105 0.01 -1.88 5.49
N ILE A 106 0.20 -0.64 5.03
CA ILE A 106 1.45 0.12 5.13
C ILE A 106 1.76 0.43 6.59
N ARG A 107 0.80 0.92 7.37
CA ARG A 107 0.96 1.16 8.81
C ARG A 107 1.39 -0.12 9.55
N ARG A 108 0.79 -1.26 9.20
CA ARG A 108 1.22 -2.56 9.74
C ARG A 108 2.65 -2.93 9.35
N LYS A 109 3.09 -2.59 8.12
CA LYS A 109 4.49 -2.78 7.69
C LYS A 109 5.44 -1.92 8.50
N ILE A 110 5.13 -0.64 8.73
CA ILE A 110 5.93 0.29 9.53
C ILE A 110 6.07 -0.25 10.96
N ARG A 111 4.97 -0.65 11.63
CA ARG A 111 5.02 -1.30 12.95
C ARG A 111 5.89 -2.55 12.96
N GLY A 112 5.80 -3.37 11.92
CA GLY A 112 6.62 -4.57 11.79
C GLY A 112 8.12 -4.28 11.60
N VAL A 113 8.49 -3.16 11.00
CA VAL A 113 9.90 -2.72 10.90
C VAL A 113 10.39 -2.27 12.27
N LEU A 114 9.64 -1.42 12.98
CA LEU A 114 9.97 -0.98 14.34
C LEU A 114 10.15 -2.16 15.29
N TRP A 115 9.24 -3.13 15.24
CA TRP A 115 9.37 -4.36 16.03
C TRP A 115 10.67 -5.12 15.75
N ARG A 116 11.13 -5.15 14.51
CA ARG A 116 12.41 -5.78 14.14
C ARG A 116 13.63 -4.96 14.58
N GLN A 117 13.52 -3.63 14.60
CA GLN A 117 14.58 -2.76 15.11
C GLN A 117 14.81 -3.01 16.62
N TRP A 118 13.77 -3.29 17.38
CA TRP A 118 13.84 -3.67 18.79
C TRP A 118 14.23 -5.15 18.94
N LYS A 119 15.46 -5.47 18.62
CA LYS A 119 15.95 -6.85 18.48
C LYS A 119 15.70 -7.74 19.69
N LYS A 120 16.05 -7.23 20.92
CA LYS A 120 16.00 -8.01 22.17
C LYS A 120 14.65 -7.83 22.88
N PRO A 121 14.11 -8.87 23.57
CA PRO A 121 12.87 -8.75 24.35
C PRO A 121 12.92 -7.61 25.39
N ARG A 122 14.01 -7.46 26.11
CA ARG A 122 14.20 -6.34 27.07
C ARG A 122 14.06 -4.97 26.40
N THR A 123 14.63 -4.80 25.20
CA THR A 123 14.50 -3.56 24.42
C THR A 123 13.05 -3.33 23.99
N ARG A 124 12.35 -4.38 23.52
CA ARG A 124 10.93 -4.31 23.17
C ARG A 124 10.07 -3.88 24.35
N CYS A 125 10.28 -4.50 25.51
CA CYS A 125 9.57 -4.14 26.75
C CYS A 125 9.80 -2.68 27.11
N LYS A 126 11.06 -2.23 27.20
CA LYS A 126 11.42 -0.85 27.49
C LYS A 126 10.77 0.15 26.52
N GLN A 127 10.82 -0.13 25.22
CA GLN A 127 10.23 0.74 24.19
C GLN A 127 8.70 0.79 24.30
N LEU A 128 8.05 -0.35 24.52
CA LEU A 128 6.59 -0.39 24.70
C LEU A 128 6.14 0.40 25.91
N MET A 129 6.86 0.27 27.04
CA MET A 129 6.57 1.02 28.27
C MET A 129 6.80 2.52 28.09
N ALA A 130 7.91 2.91 27.44
CA ALA A 130 8.19 4.30 27.12
C ALA A 130 7.12 4.95 26.23
N LEU A 131 6.40 4.14 25.43
CA LEU A 131 5.29 4.56 24.58
C LEU A 131 3.92 4.35 25.25
N GLY A 132 3.86 4.24 26.57
CA GLY A 132 2.63 4.24 27.36
C GLY A 132 1.88 2.91 27.44
N VAL A 133 2.53 1.79 27.13
CA VAL A 133 1.95 0.45 27.34
C VAL A 133 2.21 -0.02 28.76
N LYS A 134 1.18 -0.52 29.46
CA LYS A 134 1.30 -1.06 30.83
C LYS A 134 2.32 -2.22 30.85
N GLU A 135 3.12 -2.30 31.92
CA GLU A 135 4.23 -3.25 32.07
C GLU A 135 3.83 -4.70 31.80
N ASN A 136 2.76 -5.20 32.43
CA ASN A 136 2.29 -6.56 32.21
C ASN A 136 2.00 -6.87 30.72
N THR A 137 1.41 -5.91 30.01
CA THR A 137 1.12 -6.03 28.57
C THR A 137 2.42 -5.95 27.76
N ALA A 138 3.32 -5.05 28.12
CA ALA A 138 4.61 -4.89 27.46
C ALA A 138 5.45 -6.17 27.57
N ASN A 139 5.54 -6.76 28.77
CA ASN A 139 6.22 -8.02 29.03
C ASN A 139 5.59 -9.17 28.19
N LYS A 140 4.28 -9.36 28.26
CA LYS A 140 3.57 -10.39 27.48
C LYS A 140 3.86 -10.31 25.98
N HIS A 141 3.92 -9.09 25.43
CA HIS A 141 4.21 -8.89 24.02
C HIS A 141 5.69 -9.02 23.69
N ALA A 142 6.58 -8.44 24.52
CA ALA A 142 8.03 -8.44 24.30
C ALA A 142 8.64 -9.84 24.23
N TYR A 143 8.17 -10.74 25.10
CA TYR A 143 8.63 -12.13 25.19
C TYR A 143 7.83 -13.11 24.32
N SER A 144 6.89 -12.62 23.51
CA SER A 144 6.14 -13.46 22.60
C SER A 144 7.03 -14.05 21.50
N SER A 145 6.89 -15.35 21.24
CA SER A 145 7.53 -16.05 20.12
C SER A 145 6.96 -15.69 18.74
N LYS A 146 5.85 -14.93 18.70
CA LYS A 146 5.17 -14.58 17.46
C LYS A 146 6.02 -13.64 16.60
N GLY A 147 6.04 -13.91 15.29
CA GLY A 147 6.83 -13.12 14.34
C GLY A 147 6.38 -11.66 14.20
N PRO A 148 7.25 -10.78 13.66
CA PRO A 148 7.03 -9.33 13.60
C PRO A 148 5.75 -8.91 12.89
N TRP A 149 5.32 -9.65 11.88
CA TRP A 149 4.08 -9.37 11.15
C TRP A 149 2.83 -9.58 12.01
N ARG A 150 2.85 -10.61 12.86
CA ARG A 150 1.75 -10.87 13.80
C ARG A 150 1.77 -9.85 14.93
N MET A 151 2.95 -9.57 15.48
CA MET A 151 3.13 -8.57 16.54
C MET A 151 2.74 -7.17 16.12
N ALA A 152 2.98 -6.78 14.86
CA ALA A 152 2.54 -5.50 14.30
C ALA A 152 1.01 -5.27 14.33
N LYS A 153 0.20 -6.33 14.54
CA LYS A 153 -1.27 -6.26 14.72
C LYS A 153 -1.68 -6.40 16.19
N SER A 154 -0.74 -6.56 17.12
CA SER A 154 -1.07 -6.76 18.53
C SER A 154 -1.56 -5.47 19.19
N TYR A 155 -2.37 -5.62 20.24
CA TYR A 155 -2.85 -4.48 21.03
C TYR A 155 -1.72 -3.59 21.52
N GLY A 156 -0.66 -4.19 22.11
CA GLY A 156 0.50 -3.44 22.61
C GLY A 156 1.17 -2.58 21.54
N MET A 157 1.34 -3.13 20.32
CA MET A 157 1.90 -2.36 19.19
C MET A 157 0.96 -1.26 18.69
N HIS A 158 -0.35 -1.49 18.69
CA HIS A 158 -1.31 -0.44 18.31
C HIS A 158 -1.43 0.66 19.36
N LYS A 159 -1.30 0.30 20.64
CA LYS A 159 -1.26 1.27 21.75
C LYS A 159 0.02 2.12 21.70
N ALA A 160 1.18 1.45 21.53
CA ALA A 160 2.49 2.11 21.47
C ALA A 160 2.68 2.98 20.23
N ILE A 161 2.29 2.43 19.06
CA ILE A 161 2.46 3.09 17.76
C ILE A 161 1.07 3.20 17.13
N SER A 162 0.32 4.21 17.57
CA SER A 162 -1.01 4.53 17.03
C SER A 162 -0.94 4.96 15.55
N ASN A 163 -2.07 5.20 14.92
CA ASN A 163 -2.08 5.76 13.57
C ASN A 163 -1.55 7.20 13.56
N SER A 164 -1.95 8.00 14.57
CA SER A 164 -1.46 9.37 14.76
C SER A 164 0.05 9.42 14.97
N GLU A 165 0.61 8.46 15.72
CA GLU A 165 2.06 8.36 15.91
C GLU A 165 2.81 8.08 14.58
N ILE A 166 2.25 7.23 13.72
CA ILE A 166 2.84 6.99 12.39
C ILE A 166 2.74 8.24 11.50
N GLU A 167 1.67 8.99 11.63
CA GLU A 167 1.47 10.27 10.91
C GLU A 167 2.44 11.34 11.41
N SER A 168 2.69 11.43 12.72
CA SER A 168 3.71 12.33 13.29
C SER A 168 5.13 11.98 12.79
N MET A 169 5.40 10.70 12.52
CA MET A 169 6.65 10.25 11.88
C MET A 169 6.74 10.66 10.39
N GLY A 170 5.70 11.30 9.83
CA GLY A 170 5.67 11.84 8.47
C GLY A 170 4.95 10.99 7.44
N TYR A 171 4.17 9.98 7.84
CA TYR A 171 3.31 9.23 6.93
C TYR A 171 1.98 9.97 6.73
N ILE A 172 1.70 10.39 5.51
CA ILE A 172 0.39 10.93 5.14
C ILE A 172 -0.42 9.82 4.48
N PRO A 173 -1.62 9.50 5.00
CA PRO A 173 -2.47 8.47 4.41
C PRO A 173 -2.84 8.80 2.96
N MET A 174 -2.87 7.79 2.09
CA MET A 174 -3.30 7.96 0.70
C MET A 174 -4.75 8.45 0.61
N MET A 175 -5.61 8.02 1.53
CA MET A 175 -6.97 8.53 1.64
C MET A 175 -7.01 10.04 1.79
N THR A 176 -6.17 10.61 2.67
CA THR A 176 -6.08 12.06 2.87
C THR A 176 -5.56 12.77 1.61
N LEU A 177 -4.57 12.17 0.93
CA LEU A 177 -4.00 12.75 -0.30
C LEU A 177 -5.00 12.82 -1.46
N VAL A 178 -5.97 11.90 -1.51
CA VAL A 178 -7.01 11.88 -2.54
C VAL A 178 -8.16 12.82 -2.18
N CYS A 179 -8.60 12.86 -0.91
CA CYS A 179 -9.72 13.72 -0.47
C CYS A 179 -9.44 15.23 -0.57
N VAL A 180 -8.17 15.66 -0.52
CA VAL A 180 -7.80 17.08 -0.63
C VAL A 180 -7.97 17.61 -2.07
N ARG A 181 -8.21 16.75 -3.06
CA ARG A 181 -8.32 17.10 -4.49
C ARG A 181 -9.72 16.94 -5.07
N SER A 182 -10.67 16.42 -4.31
CA SER A 182 -12.11 16.41 -4.63
C SER A 182 -12.82 17.57 -3.92
#